data_1bbee841dddc858ce0412ad74a1c0961
#
_entry.id   1bbee841dddc858ce0412ad74a1c0961
#
_cell.length_a   1.000
_cell.length_b   1.000
_cell.length_c   1.000
_cell.angle_alpha   90.00
_cell.angle_beta   90.00
_cell.angle_gamma   90.00
#
_symmetry.space_group_name_H-M   'P 1'
#
loop_
_entity.id
_entity.type
_entity.pdbx_description
1 polymer ?
#
loop_
_entity_poly.entity_id
_entity_poly.type
_entity_poly.pdbx_seq_one_letter_code
_entity_poly.pdbx_strand_id
1 'polypeptide(L)'
;MVGSLFGGALKISPRDFPDPAYDEPKAAAPGRRLAVLAGGCFWCVEAVYRELDGVLEVVSGYSGGSAADADYKTVCTGSTEHAEVVQIAYDPARISLGKLLKVFFSVAHDPTQLNRQGNDVGTQYRSAVFYADEEQKRVTERYIAQLDTAKVFGRPIVTRLEPLQQFFEAEGYHQNYAELHPDQPYIAAVAAPKVEKLRAYFGDSLKR
;
A
#
# COMPACT_ATOMS: atom_id res chain seq x y z
N MET A 1 -29.41 5.03 4.74
CA MET A 1 -28.45 4.31 5.61
C MET A 1 -27.53 3.52 4.69
N VAL A 2 -26.37 4.08 4.36
CA VAL A 2 -25.37 3.40 3.55
C VAL A 2 -24.62 2.46 4.49
N GLY A 3 -24.93 1.17 4.40
CA GLY A 3 -24.29 0.12 5.21
C GLY A 3 -22.78 0.09 4.94
N SER A 4 -22.04 0.18 6.01
CA SER A 4 -20.58 0.17 6.12
C SER A 4 -19.92 -0.96 5.33
N LEU A 5 -19.40 -0.65 4.15
CA LEU A 5 -18.57 -1.52 3.31
C LEU A 5 -17.10 -1.62 3.81
N PHE A 6 -16.74 -0.87 4.86
CA PHE A 6 -15.39 -0.90 5.41
C PHE A 6 -15.28 -1.86 6.57
N GLY A 7 -14.37 -2.82 6.49
CA GLY A 7 -13.91 -3.62 7.61
C GLY A 7 -13.37 -2.73 8.74
N GLY A 8 -13.35 -3.23 9.97
CA GLY A 8 -13.11 -2.46 11.20
C GLY A 8 -11.96 -1.45 11.16
N ALA A 9 -10.79 -1.83 10.65
CA ALA A 9 -9.61 -0.97 10.67
C ALA A 9 -9.67 0.20 9.68
N LEU A 10 -10.30 0.04 8.52
CA LEU A 10 -10.45 1.15 7.54
C LEU A 10 -11.40 2.25 8.01
N LYS A 11 -12.17 2.02 9.09
CA LYS A 11 -12.99 3.05 9.75
C LYS A 11 -12.20 3.96 10.68
N ILE A 12 -10.97 3.57 11.07
CA ILE A 12 -10.12 4.39 11.93
C ILE A 12 -9.75 5.67 11.19
N SER A 13 -9.90 6.80 11.86
CA SER A 13 -9.52 8.08 11.29
C SER A 13 -8.00 8.14 11.07
N PRO A 14 -7.51 8.58 9.91
CA PRO A 14 -6.07 8.83 9.73
C PRO A 14 -5.47 9.83 10.72
N ARG A 15 -6.28 10.65 11.39
CA ARG A 15 -5.85 11.56 12.46
C ARG A 15 -5.42 10.83 13.73
N ASP A 16 -5.90 9.60 13.93
CA ASP A 16 -5.54 8.77 15.08
C ASP A 16 -4.18 8.06 14.88
N PHE A 17 -3.60 8.17 13.67
CA PHE A 17 -2.29 7.63 13.36
C PHE A 17 -1.21 8.67 13.65
N PRO A 18 -0.27 8.38 14.56
CA PRO A 18 0.86 9.27 14.81
C PRO A 18 1.71 9.42 13.54
N ASP A 19 2.38 10.55 13.41
CA ASP A 19 3.45 10.67 12.42
C ASP A 19 4.61 9.75 12.81
N PRO A 20 5.34 9.17 11.84
CA PRO A 20 6.50 8.34 12.14
C PRO A 20 7.52 9.09 12.99
N ALA A 21 7.82 8.54 14.17
CA ALA A 21 8.84 9.08 15.08
C ALA A 21 10.27 8.84 14.55
N TYR A 22 10.42 7.84 13.70
CA TYR A 22 11.66 7.55 12.98
C TYR A 22 11.34 7.43 11.48
N ASP A 23 12.10 8.12 10.67
CA ASP A 23 11.92 8.18 9.23
C ASP A 23 13.28 8.30 8.52
N GLU A 24 13.28 8.11 7.22
CA GLU A 24 14.46 8.39 6.41
C GLU A 24 14.81 9.89 6.46
N PRO A 25 16.09 10.24 6.39
CA PRO A 25 16.49 11.65 6.31
C PRO A 25 15.87 12.32 5.09
N LYS A 26 15.30 13.52 5.28
CA LYS A 26 14.80 14.31 4.16
C LYS A 26 15.95 14.62 3.21
N ALA A 27 15.78 14.31 1.93
CA ALA A 27 16.78 14.62 0.93
C ALA A 27 16.87 16.13 0.70
N ALA A 28 18.10 16.63 0.53
CA ALA A 28 18.35 18.04 0.28
C ALA A 28 18.04 18.47 -1.17
N ALA A 29 17.97 17.52 -2.10
CA ALA A 29 17.69 17.74 -3.51
C ALA A 29 16.68 16.72 -4.02
N PRO A 30 15.94 17.07 -5.10
CA PRO A 30 15.06 16.11 -5.76
C PRO A 30 15.79 14.83 -6.15
N GLY A 31 15.08 13.71 -6.05
CA GLY A 31 15.64 12.40 -6.36
C GLY A 31 14.56 11.38 -6.69
N ARG A 32 14.96 10.13 -6.84
CA ARG A 32 14.06 9.01 -7.09
C ARG A 32 14.44 7.85 -6.17
N ARG A 33 13.53 7.47 -5.29
CA ARG A 33 13.60 6.25 -4.48
C ARG A 33 12.42 5.35 -4.80
N LEU A 34 12.55 4.07 -4.48
CA LEU A 34 11.52 3.06 -4.70
C LEU A 34 11.07 2.46 -3.37
N ALA A 35 9.77 2.24 -3.23
CA ALA A 35 9.18 1.45 -2.17
C ALA A 35 8.24 0.40 -2.80
N VAL A 36 8.19 -0.83 -2.27
CA VAL A 36 7.32 -1.91 -2.76
C VAL A 36 6.40 -2.36 -1.64
N LEU A 37 5.09 -2.16 -1.84
CA LEU A 37 4.06 -2.37 -0.83
C LEU A 37 2.99 -3.33 -1.31
N ALA A 38 2.61 -4.29 -0.47
CA ALA A 38 1.52 -5.24 -0.66
C ALA A 38 0.38 -4.94 0.32
N GLY A 39 -0.76 -4.50 -0.16
CA GLY A 39 -1.91 -4.10 0.67
C GLY A 39 -3.25 -4.64 0.14
N GLY A 40 -3.29 -5.88 -0.34
CA GLY A 40 -4.42 -6.47 -1.04
C GLY A 40 -4.38 -6.16 -2.53
N CYS A 41 -5.55 -6.02 -3.16
CA CYS A 41 -5.64 -5.74 -4.60
C CYS A 41 -4.83 -4.50 -4.99
N PHE A 42 -3.88 -4.67 -5.91
CA PHE A 42 -2.98 -3.60 -6.35
C PHE A 42 -3.70 -2.43 -7.05
N TRP A 43 -4.86 -2.64 -7.70
CA TRP A 43 -5.66 -1.54 -8.26
C TRP A 43 -6.07 -0.51 -7.21
N CYS A 44 -6.43 -0.99 -6.01
CA CYS A 44 -6.84 -0.13 -4.90
C CYS A 44 -5.65 0.65 -4.32
N VAL A 45 -4.52 -0.04 -4.16
CA VAL A 45 -3.31 0.58 -3.58
C VAL A 45 -2.71 1.57 -4.56
N GLU A 46 -2.63 1.22 -5.86
CA GLU A 46 -2.17 2.11 -6.93
C GLU A 46 -2.99 3.40 -6.95
N ALA A 47 -4.33 3.30 -6.95
CA ALA A 47 -5.22 4.45 -6.99
C ALA A 47 -4.95 5.45 -5.86
N VAL A 48 -4.65 4.96 -4.65
CA VAL A 48 -4.34 5.80 -3.49
C VAL A 48 -3.01 6.54 -3.69
N TYR A 49 -1.95 5.84 -4.08
CA TYR A 49 -0.61 6.45 -4.16
C TYR A 49 -0.44 7.38 -5.35
N ARG A 50 -1.16 7.18 -6.44
CA ARG A 50 -1.12 8.06 -7.61
C ARG A 50 -1.55 9.50 -7.31
N GLU A 51 -2.41 9.70 -6.31
CA GLU A 51 -2.88 11.01 -5.87
C GLU A 51 -1.84 11.84 -5.10
N LEU A 52 -0.83 11.19 -4.50
CA LEU A 52 0.08 11.86 -3.56
C LEU A 52 1.12 12.72 -4.27
N ASP A 53 1.27 13.95 -3.77
CA ASP A 53 2.36 14.82 -4.16
C ASP A 53 3.71 14.26 -3.70
N GLY A 54 4.73 14.34 -4.58
CA GLY A 54 6.02 13.70 -4.37
C GLY A 54 6.09 12.24 -4.84
N VAL A 55 4.96 11.58 -5.12
CA VAL A 55 4.94 10.29 -5.82
C VAL A 55 5.08 10.54 -7.32
N LEU A 56 6.15 10.02 -7.90
CA LEU A 56 6.52 10.22 -9.31
C LEU A 56 5.81 9.22 -10.23
N GLU A 57 5.74 7.97 -9.77
CA GLU A 57 5.18 6.87 -10.54
C GLU A 57 4.69 5.77 -9.60
N VAL A 58 3.64 5.06 -9.97
CA VAL A 58 3.17 3.85 -9.29
C VAL A 58 2.96 2.78 -10.35
N VAL A 59 3.55 1.61 -10.14
CA VAL A 59 3.46 0.46 -11.06
C VAL A 59 2.93 -0.74 -10.30
N SER A 60 1.82 -1.31 -10.75
CA SER A 60 1.26 -2.55 -10.22
C SER A 60 2.10 -3.75 -10.67
N GLY A 61 2.30 -4.72 -9.79
CA GLY A 61 3.16 -5.87 -10.07
C GLY A 61 3.09 -6.97 -9.03
N TYR A 62 4.08 -7.86 -9.07
CA TYR A 62 4.20 -9.03 -8.21
C TYR A 62 5.59 -9.07 -7.58
N SER A 63 5.66 -9.53 -6.33
CA SER A 63 6.93 -9.79 -5.62
C SER A 63 6.78 -10.95 -4.64
N GLY A 64 7.90 -11.61 -4.34
CA GLY A 64 7.97 -12.71 -3.38
C GLY A 64 8.10 -14.09 -4.00
N GLY A 65 7.72 -14.27 -5.25
CA GLY A 65 7.80 -15.51 -6.00
C GLY A 65 8.85 -15.49 -7.12
N SER A 66 8.80 -16.50 -8.00
CA SER A 66 9.73 -16.68 -9.11
C SER A 66 9.26 -15.98 -10.40
N ALA A 67 10.18 -15.72 -11.32
CA ALA A 67 9.86 -15.18 -12.64
C ALA A 67 8.88 -16.06 -13.45
N ALA A 68 8.92 -17.39 -13.19
CA ALA A 68 8.10 -18.34 -13.94
C ALA A 68 6.60 -18.24 -13.64
N ASP A 69 6.24 -17.72 -12.47
CA ASP A 69 4.85 -17.64 -11.95
C ASP A 69 4.37 -16.18 -11.82
N ALA A 70 5.14 -15.21 -12.33
CA ALA A 70 4.82 -13.78 -12.23
C ALA A 70 3.83 -13.34 -13.33
N ASP A 71 2.71 -14.00 -13.39
CA ASP A 71 1.58 -13.64 -14.26
C ASP A 71 0.25 -13.69 -13.47
N TYR A 72 -0.71 -12.86 -13.90
CA TYR A 72 -1.96 -12.67 -13.16
C TYR A 72 -2.73 -13.97 -12.93
N LYS A 73 -2.83 -14.83 -13.95
CA LYS A 73 -3.62 -16.07 -13.84
C LYS A 73 -3.00 -17.01 -12.81
N THR A 74 -1.68 -17.15 -12.83
CA THR A 74 -0.94 -18.03 -11.91
C THR A 74 -0.96 -17.45 -10.49
N VAL A 75 -0.71 -16.16 -10.31
CA VAL A 75 -0.76 -15.52 -8.99
C VAL A 75 -2.16 -15.60 -8.37
N CYS A 76 -3.22 -15.40 -9.14
CA CYS A 76 -4.61 -15.47 -8.65
C CYS A 76 -5.03 -16.86 -8.19
N THR A 77 -4.31 -17.93 -8.52
CA THR A 77 -4.57 -19.27 -7.97
C THR A 77 -4.29 -19.34 -6.47
N GLY A 78 -3.47 -18.42 -5.94
CA GLY A 78 -3.00 -18.45 -4.55
C GLY A 78 -1.95 -19.53 -4.27
N SER A 79 -1.44 -20.19 -5.31
CA SER A 79 -0.44 -21.28 -5.18
C SER A 79 1.01 -20.80 -5.32
N THR A 80 1.23 -19.51 -5.62
CA THR A 80 2.57 -18.91 -5.74
C THR A 80 2.98 -18.23 -4.44
N GLU A 81 4.29 -17.93 -4.33
CA GLU A 81 4.82 -17.09 -3.24
C GLU A 81 4.62 -15.59 -3.51
N HIS A 82 4.06 -15.22 -4.67
CA HIS A 82 3.83 -13.82 -5.04
C HIS A 82 2.75 -13.17 -4.19
N ALA A 83 2.97 -11.89 -3.85
CA ALA A 83 1.91 -10.94 -3.48
C ALA A 83 1.65 -9.99 -4.64
N GLU A 84 0.40 -9.53 -4.76
CA GLU A 84 0.10 -8.32 -5.51
C GLU A 84 0.72 -7.12 -4.79
N VAL A 85 1.54 -6.36 -5.49
CA VAL A 85 2.26 -5.22 -4.94
C VAL A 85 2.13 -3.99 -5.84
N VAL A 86 2.43 -2.83 -5.28
CA VAL A 86 2.74 -1.63 -6.04
C VAL A 86 4.20 -1.23 -5.80
N GLN A 87 4.93 -0.93 -6.87
CA GLN A 87 6.21 -0.24 -6.79
C GLN A 87 5.95 1.25 -6.93
N ILE A 88 6.33 2.00 -5.90
CA ILE A 88 6.14 3.44 -5.80
C ILE A 88 7.49 4.11 -5.99
N ALA A 89 7.62 4.88 -7.07
CA ALA A 89 8.74 5.80 -7.21
C ALA A 89 8.37 7.15 -6.60
N TYR A 90 9.19 7.66 -5.69
CA TYR A 90 8.94 8.91 -5.00
C TYR A 90 10.16 9.80 -4.91
N ASP A 91 9.92 11.10 -4.78
CA ASP A 91 10.95 12.11 -4.54
C ASP A 91 11.14 12.30 -3.02
N PRO A 92 12.28 11.86 -2.46
CA PRO A 92 12.53 11.94 -1.01
C PRO A 92 12.72 13.37 -0.50
N ALA A 93 12.82 14.36 -1.37
CA ALA A 93 12.80 15.78 -0.99
C ALA A 93 11.37 16.28 -0.75
N ARG A 94 10.34 15.61 -1.29
CA ARG A 94 8.93 16.01 -1.22
C ARG A 94 8.11 15.11 -0.28
N ILE A 95 8.30 13.81 -0.35
CA ILE A 95 7.59 12.83 0.48
C ILE A 95 8.57 11.78 1.00
N SER A 96 8.45 11.40 2.28
CA SER A 96 9.30 10.39 2.90
C SER A 96 8.65 9.00 2.85
N LEU A 97 9.47 7.94 3.07
CA LEU A 97 8.98 6.59 3.26
C LEU A 97 7.98 6.49 4.43
N GLY A 98 8.29 7.15 5.55
CA GLY A 98 7.39 7.16 6.70
C GLY A 98 6.02 7.76 6.38
N LYS A 99 5.97 8.81 5.55
CA LYS A 99 4.69 9.37 5.09
C LYS A 99 3.93 8.40 4.18
N LEU A 100 4.64 7.71 3.28
CA LEU A 100 4.04 6.64 2.46
C LEU A 100 3.47 5.53 3.36
N LEU A 101 4.20 5.10 4.38
CA LEU A 101 3.74 4.10 5.35
C LEU A 101 2.54 4.59 6.17
N LYS A 102 2.49 5.86 6.56
CA LYS A 102 1.30 6.41 7.23
C LYS A 102 0.05 6.29 6.37
N VAL A 103 0.15 6.60 5.07
CA VAL A 103 -0.94 6.39 4.11
C VAL A 103 -1.25 4.90 3.96
N PHE A 104 -0.23 4.05 3.89
CA PHE A 104 -0.39 2.60 3.78
C PHE A 104 -1.26 2.01 4.90
N PHE A 105 -0.92 2.31 6.14
CA PHE A 105 -1.61 1.78 7.32
C PHE A 105 -2.95 2.48 7.62
N SER A 106 -3.11 3.75 7.23
CA SER A 106 -4.31 4.52 7.60
C SER A 106 -5.37 4.58 6.50
N VAL A 107 -5.01 4.35 5.23
CA VAL A 107 -5.89 4.52 4.07
C VAL A 107 -5.91 3.31 3.15
N ALA A 108 -4.73 2.80 2.76
CA ALA A 108 -4.63 1.87 1.64
C ALA A 108 -5.24 0.49 1.96
N HIS A 109 -5.07 -0.02 3.19
CA HIS A 109 -5.53 -1.36 3.54
C HIS A 109 -5.77 -1.54 5.06
N ASP A 110 -6.31 -2.69 5.43
CA ASP A 110 -6.42 -3.15 6.82
C ASP A 110 -5.26 -4.09 7.16
N PRO A 111 -4.24 -3.64 7.93
CA PRO A 111 -3.06 -4.44 8.22
C PRO A 111 -3.30 -5.54 9.26
N THR A 112 -4.51 -5.70 9.76
CA THR A 112 -4.88 -6.73 10.76
C THR A 112 -5.48 -7.98 10.12
N GLN A 113 -5.62 -8.02 8.78
CA GLN A 113 -6.19 -9.13 8.04
C GLN A 113 -5.08 -10.04 7.48
N LEU A 114 -5.00 -11.25 8.02
CA LEU A 114 -3.99 -12.21 7.59
C LEU A 114 -4.39 -12.83 6.24
N ASN A 115 -3.50 -12.74 5.25
CA ASN A 115 -3.63 -13.31 3.91
C ASN A 115 -4.98 -12.99 3.24
N ARG A 116 -5.45 -11.77 3.42
CA ARG A 116 -6.68 -11.26 2.79
C ARG A 116 -6.82 -9.75 2.92
N GLN A 117 -7.69 -9.17 2.10
CA GLN A 117 -8.23 -7.82 2.27
C GLN A 117 -9.73 -7.83 1.94
N GLY A 118 -10.58 -7.65 2.96
CA GLY A 118 -12.02 -7.71 2.76
C GLY A 118 -12.45 -9.05 2.16
N ASN A 119 -13.01 -9.03 0.96
CA ASN A 119 -13.48 -10.22 0.25
C ASN A 119 -12.38 -10.90 -0.60
N ASP A 120 -11.25 -10.24 -0.83
CA ASP A 120 -10.12 -10.82 -1.54
C ASP A 120 -9.34 -11.73 -0.59
N VAL A 121 -9.38 -13.03 -0.83
CA VAL A 121 -8.81 -14.07 0.05
C VAL A 121 -7.68 -14.79 -0.67
N GLY A 122 -6.54 -14.91 0.00
CA GLY A 122 -5.36 -15.62 -0.49
C GLY A 122 -4.07 -14.93 -0.08
N THR A 123 -2.95 -15.66 -0.13
CA THR A 123 -1.61 -15.15 0.22
C THR A 123 -1.16 -14.03 -0.71
N GLN A 124 -1.67 -13.99 -1.95
CA GLN A 124 -1.42 -12.91 -2.90
C GLN A 124 -1.97 -11.55 -2.44
N TYR A 125 -2.93 -11.55 -1.53
CA TYR A 125 -3.51 -10.32 -0.93
C TYR A 125 -2.99 -10.03 0.48
N ARG A 126 -1.87 -10.66 0.88
CA ARG A 126 -1.26 -10.41 2.19
C ARG A 126 -0.76 -8.99 2.34
N SER A 127 -0.76 -8.51 3.57
CA SER A 127 -0.10 -7.26 3.92
C SER A 127 1.41 -7.50 4.07
N ALA A 128 2.22 -6.78 3.28
CA ALA A 128 3.68 -6.84 3.38
C ALA A 128 4.35 -5.54 2.92
N VAL A 129 5.55 -5.30 3.42
CA VAL A 129 6.50 -4.33 2.91
C VAL A 129 7.72 -5.09 2.42
N PHE A 130 8.02 -4.98 1.13
CA PHE A 130 9.21 -5.56 0.52
C PHE A 130 10.34 -4.53 0.57
N TYR A 131 11.23 -4.66 1.54
CA TYR A 131 12.31 -3.70 1.76
C TYR A 131 13.50 -3.95 0.83
N ALA A 132 14.03 -2.89 0.23
CA ALA A 132 15.19 -2.95 -0.64
C ALA A 132 16.53 -2.79 0.13
N ASP A 133 16.48 -2.19 1.32
CA ASP A 133 17.64 -1.96 2.18
C ASP A 133 17.26 -1.97 3.67
N GLU A 134 18.29 -1.97 4.52
CA GLU A 134 18.13 -2.01 5.98
C GLU A 134 17.49 -0.75 6.56
N GLU A 135 17.58 0.40 5.87
CA GLU A 135 16.93 1.62 6.32
C GLU A 135 15.42 1.55 6.11
N GLN A 136 14.96 1.08 4.94
CA GLN A 136 13.53 0.84 4.69
C GLN A 136 12.94 -0.15 5.70
N LYS A 137 13.68 -1.24 5.97
CA LYS A 137 13.30 -2.21 6.99
C LYS A 137 13.12 -1.55 8.35
N ARG A 138 14.13 -0.79 8.78
CA ARG A 138 14.15 -0.12 10.09
C ARG A 138 13.03 0.91 10.25
N VAL A 139 12.79 1.73 9.24
CA VAL A 139 11.68 2.71 9.23
C VAL A 139 10.35 1.97 9.40
N THR A 140 10.15 0.90 8.65
CA THR A 140 8.89 0.12 8.68
C THR A 140 8.70 -0.57 10.04
N GLU A 141 9.72 -1.26 10.56
CA GLU A 141 9.67 -1.93 11.87
C GLU A 141 9.32 -0.96 12.98
N ARG A 142 9.99 0.20 13.01
CA ARG A 142 9.76 1.21 14.03
C ARG A 142 8.37 1.83 13.92
N TYR A 143 7.87 2.04 12.71
CA TYR A 143 6.54 2.59 12.56
C TYR A 143 5.45 1.58 12.97
N ILE A 144 5.59 0.30 12.61
CA ILE A 144 4.68 -0.76 13.08
C ILE A 144 4.68 -0.82 14.60
N ALA A 145 5.86 -0.85 15.25
CA ALA A 145 5.97 -0.86 16.70
C ALA A 145 5.33 0.39 17.35
N GLN A 146 5.46 1.55 16.73
CA GLN A 146 4.82 2.79 17.16
C GLN A 146 3.29 2.70 17.11
N LEU A 147 2.73 2.15 16.02
CA LEU A 147 1.28 1.96 15.85
C LEU A 147 0.72 0.94 16.86
N ASP A 148 1.45 -0.15 17.13
CA ASP A 148 1.09 -1.15 18.14
C ASP A 148 1.13 -0.56 19.54
N THR A 149 2.15 0.23 19.87
CA THR A 149 2.27 0.93 21.16
C THR A 149 1.14 1.95 21.36
N ALA A 150 0.78 2.67 20.30
CA ALA A 150 -0.33 3.62 20.31
C ALA A 150 -1.71 2.93 20.30
N LYS A 151 -1.73 1.59 20.15
CA LYS A 151 -2.97 0.79 20.08
C LYS A 151 -3.97 1.32 19.03
N VAL A 152 -3.46 1.75 17.89
CA VAL A 152 -4.29 2.30 16.79
C VAL A 152 -5.29 1.27 16.31
N PHE A 153 -4.90 0.01 16.25
CA PHE A 153 -5.76 -1.11 15.85
C PHE A 153 -6.22 -1.93 17.05
N GLY A 154 -7.44 -2.44 17.00
CA GLY A 154 -7.98 -3.36 17.99
C GLY A 154 -7.46 -4.80 17.90
N ARG A 155 -6.57 -5.07 16.93
CA ARG A 155 -5.94 -6.36 16.68
C ARG A 155 -4.48 -6.15 16.30
N PRO A 156 -3.61 -7.18 16.43
CA PRO A 156 -2.23 -7.09 16.00
C PRO A 156 -2.09 -6.76 14.51
N ILE A 157 -1.08 -5.98 14.16
CA ILE A 157 -0.64 -5.78 12.78
C ILE A 157 0.01 -7.07 12.31
N VAL A 158 -0.43 -7.59 11.15
CA VAL A 158 0.11 -8.83 10.54
C VAL A 158 0.94 -8.55 9.30
N THR A 159 1.29 -7.31 9.06
CA THR A 159 2.15 -6.90 7.95
C THR A 159 3.50 -7.59 8.03
N ARG A 160 3.89 -8.31 6.98
CA ARG A 160 5.20 -8.95 6.88
C ARG A 160 6.25 -7.98 6.37
N LEU A 161 7.48 -8.11 6.86
CA LEU A 161 8.65 -7.47 6.26
C LEU A 161 9.42 -8.54 5.50
N GLU A 162 9.45 -8.40 4.19
CA GLU A 162 10.09 -9.36 3.29
C GLU A 162 11.21 -8.64 2.53
N PRO A 163 12.38 -9.26 2.34
CA PRO A 163 13.43 -8.67 1.51
C PRO A 163 12.96 -8.62 0.05
N LEU A 164 13.15 -7.47 -0.60
CA LEU A 164 12.85 -7.33 -2.03
C LEU A 164 13.91 -8.09 -2.86
N GLN A 165 13.56 -9.25 -3.34
CA GLN A 165 14.41 -10.02 -4.26
C GLN A 165 14.29 -9.45 -5.68
N GLN A 166 13.05 -9.35 -6.17
CA GLN A 166 12.73 -8.84 -7.48
C GLN A 166 11.29 -8.34 -7.52
N PHE A 167 11.06 -7.28 -8.28
CA PHE A 167 9.75 -6.80 -8.67
C PHE A 167 9.48 -7.23 -10.12
N PHE A 168 8.30 -7.78 -10.37
CA PHE A 168 7.80 -8.13 -11.70
C PHE A 168 6.61 -7.23 -12.01
N GLU A 169 6.72 -6.43 -13.06
CA GLU A 169 5.63 -5.58 -13.51
C GLU A 169 4.45 -6.43 -13.97
N ALA A 170 3.24 -6.07 -13.52
CA ALA A 170 2.03 -6.72 -13.99
C ALA A 170 1.67 -6.29 -15.41
N GLU A 171 0.83 -7.06 -16.04
CA GLU A 171 0.39 -6.86 -17.41
C GLU A 171 -0.17 -5.44 -17.61
N GLY A 172 0.04 -4.87 -18.80
CA GLY A 172 -0.28 -3.47 -19.10
C GLY A 172 -1.74 -3.08 -18.82
N TYR A 173 -2.69 -4.02 -18.94
CA TYR A 173 -4.11 -3.77 -18.67
C TYR A 173 -4.43 -3.60 -17.17
N HIS A 174 -3.50 -3.94 -16.27
CA HIS A 174 -3.63 -3.69 -14.83
C HIS A 174 -3.15 -2.30 -14.41
N GLN A 175 -2.30 -1.67 -15.22
CA GLN A 175 -1.76 -0.37 -14.88
C GLN A 175 -2.84 0.71 -14.99
N ASN A 176 -2.92 1.57 -13.98
CA ASN A 176 -3.90 2.65 -13.91
C ASN A 176 -5.37 2.19 -14.01
N TYR A 177 -5.64 0.96 -13.57
CA TYR A 177 -6.93 0.30 -13.78
C TYR A 177 -8.11 1.07 -13.17
N ALA A 178 -7.96 1.57 -11.94
CA ALA A 178 -9.04 2.26 -11.25
C ALA A 178 -9.44 3.59 -11.93
N GLU A 179 -8.49 4.31 -12.51
CA GLU A 179 -8.75 5.55 -13.25
C GLU A 179 -9.41 5.25 -14.60
N LEU A 180 -8.97 4.20 -15.28
CA LEU A 180 -9.49 3.81 -16.60
C LEU A 180 -10.88 3.13 -16.52
N HIS A 181 -11.23 2.57 -15.37
CA HIS A 181 -12.47 1.80 -15.16
C HIS A 181 -13.24 2.25 -13.91
N PRO A 182 -13.56 3.57 -13.77
CA PRO A 182 -14.19 4.10 -12.54
C PRO A 182 -15.56 3.50 -12.25
N ASP A 183 -16.31 3.10 -13.28
CA ASP A 183 -17.66 2.53 -13.18
C ASP A 183 -17.66 1.02 -12.92
N GLN A 184 -16.50 0.38 -12.90
CA GLN A 184 -16.40 -1.03 -12.60
C GLN A 184 -16.84 -1.27 -11.14
N PRO A 185 -17.79 -2.20 -10.85
CA PRO A 185 -18.41 -2.32 -9.52
C PRO A 185 -17.41 -2.49 -8.37
N TYR A 186 -16.35 -3.27 -8.58
CA TYR A 186 -15.30 -3.45 -7.57
C TYR A 186 -14.53 -2.13 -7.31
N ILE A 187 -14.19 -1.39 -8.36
CA ILE A 187 -13.49 -0.09 -8.24
C ILE A 187 -14.36 0.91 -7.49
N ALA A 188 -15.62 1.05 -7.87
CA ALA A 188 -16.56 1.94 -7.22
C ALA A 188 -16.81 1.58 -5.74
N ALA A 189 -16.84 0.28 -5.41
CA ALA A 189 -17.13 -0.18 -4.06
C ALA A 189 -15.90 -0.27 -3.14
N VAL A 190 -14.68 -0.49 -3.68
CA VAL A 190 -13.49 -0.79 -2.87
C VAL A 190 -12.39 0.25 -3.03
N ALA A 191 -12.04 0.63 -4.26
CA ALA A 191 -10.96 1.58 -4.52
C ALA A 191 -11.38 3.03 -4.29
N ALA A 192 -12.51 3.46 -4.86
CA ALA A 192 -12.98 4.85 -4.78
C ALA A 192 -13.12 5.36 -3.34
N PRO A 193 -13.72 4.61 -2.38
CA PRO A 193 -13.81 5.06 -1.01
C PRO A 193 -12.47 5.26 -0.30
N LYS A 194 -11.41 4.53 -0.69
CA LYS A 194 -10.05 4.73 -0.16
C LYS A 194 -9.45 6.03 -0.68
N VAL A 195 -9.65 6.33 -1.95
CA VAL A 195 -9.23 7.60 -2.56
C VAL A 195 -9.98 8.77 -1.94
N GLU A 196 -11.29 8.65 -1.71
CA GLU A 196 -12.07 9.67 -1.00
C GLU A 196 -11.56 9.90 0.43
N LYS A 197 -11.24 8.82 1.15
CA LYS A 197 -10.62 8.91 2.48
C LYS A 197 -9.26 9.62 2.42
N LEU A 198 -8.42 9.29 1.44
CA LEU A 198 -7.16 9.99 1.24
C LEU A 198 -7.37 11.49 1.05
N ARG A 199 -8.26 11.86 0.14
CA ARG A 199 -8.57 13.28 -0.17
C ARG A 199 -9.11 14.03 1.04
N ALA A 200 -9.95 13.40 1.84
CA ALA A 200 -10.53 14.00 3.04
C ALA A 200 -9.51 14.29 4.15
N TYR A 201 -8.46 13.49 4.27
CA TYR A 201 -7.51 13.57 5.39
C TYR A 201 -6.11 14.05 5.01
N PHE A 202 -5.73 13.94 3.74
CA PHE A 202 -4.40 14.28 3.24
C PHE A 202 -4.43 15.33 2.12
N GLY A 203 -5.47 16.17 2.08
CA GLY A 203 -5.69 17.17 1.01
C GLY A 203 -4.48 18.03 0.68
N ASP A 204 -3.71 18.46 1.71
CA ASP A 204 -2.49 19.26 1.53
C ASP A 204 -1.29 18.46 0.96
N SER A 205 -1.42 17.13 0.87
CA SER A 205 -0.39 16.23 0.36
C SER A 205 -0.74 15.63 -1.00
N LEU A 206 -1.75 16.18 -1.68
CA LEU A 206 -2.20 15.69 -2.99
C LEU A 206 -1.56 16.49 -4.14
N LYS A 207 -1.43 15.85 -5.28
CA LYS A 207 -1.10 16.52 -6.54
C LYS A 207 -2.16 17.58 -6.85
N ARG A 208 -1.71 18.72 -7.38
CA ARG A 208 -2.56 19.81 -7.83
C ARG A 208 -2.84 19.69 -9.32
#